data_d4a5f4d845876f1f4a1e6eee8c6547ba
#
_entry.id   d4a5f4d845876f1f4a1e6eee8c6547ba
#
_cell.length_a   1.000
_cell.length_b   1.000
_cell.length_c   1.000
_cell.angle_alpha   90.00
_cell.angle_beta   90.00
_cell.angle_gamma   90.00
#
_symmetry.space_group_name_H-M   'P 1'
#
loop_
_entity.id
_entity.type
_entity.pdbx_description
1 polymer ?
#
loop_
_entity_poly.entity_id
_entity_poly.type
_entity_poly.pdbx_seq_one_letter_code
_entity_poly.pdbx_strand_id
1 'polypeptide(L)'
;MIKNLSGEYETIEYENQRFIMLYDNIENEPYPMHWHNAIEIIIPLENGFTVETRENTYHLNEKDIIIIPPGELHYLHAQEGRRIIFQCNNSVISDSPALESLMPVFSSVVQITPQLDKDLYVISKKSMLDIYSAYYSKSPTADVKIYVYLINLLTALRDFQLQQYKEQLSVNSKSQEYNEKFNLVLNYINKNYMEDISLDQLASLAGYSKYHFSRIFKQYNSMSYIQYINAKRIKTAERLLMDSN
;
A
#
# COMPACT_ATOMS: atom_id res chain seq x y z
N MET A 1 3.17 23.56 -5.53
CA MET A 1 4.54 24.07 -5.16
C MET A 1 5.27 22.92 -4.47
N ILE A 2 6.34 22.42 -5.12
CA ILE A 2 7.16 21.29 -4.63
C ILE A 2 8.02 21.82 -3.48
N LYS A 3 7.57 21.65 -2.23
CA LYS A 3 8.27 22.27 -1.09
C LYS A 3 9.26 21.36 -0.36
N ASN A 4 9.14 20.04 -0.48
CA ASN A 4 9.83 19.12 0.43
C ASN A 4 10.53 17.95 -0.27
N LEU A 5 11.03 18.17 -1.49
CA LEU A 5 11.78 17.16 -2.26
C LEU A 5 13.28 17.27 -1.95
N SER A 6 13.87 16.15 -1.50
CA SER A 6 15.32 15.96 -1.41
C SER A 6 15.74 14.84 -2.37
N GLY A 7 16.18 15.22 -3.56
CA GLY A 7 16.34 14.29 -4.68
C GLY A 7 14.97 13.77 -5.14
N GLU A 8 14.76 12.46 -5.10
CA GLU A 8 13.48 11.81 -5.39
C GLU A 8 12.64 11.55 -4.10
N TYR A 9 13.16 11.83 -2.91
CA TYR A 9 12.44 11.61 -1.65
C TYR A 9 11.63 12.83 -1.26
N GLU A 10 10.32 12.63 -1.06
CA GLU A 10 9.43 13.65 -0.52
C GLU A 10 9.23 13.46 0.98
N THR A 11 9.45 14.54 1.74
CA THR A 11 9.07 14.60 3.16
C THR A 11 7.66 15.15 3.27
N ILE A 12 6.72 14.35 3.77
CA ILE A 12 5.34 14.77 4.00
C ILE A 12 5.25 15.43 5.38
N GLU A 13 4.88 16.69 5.40
CA GLU A 13 4.63 17.46 6.63
C GLU A 13 3.16 17.33 7.03
N TYR A 14 2.87 16.44 7.98
CA TYR A 14 1.53 16.26 8.50
C TYR A 14 1.14 17.41 9.43
N GLU A 15 -0.05 17.98 9.22
CA GLU A 15 -0.56 19.06 10.09
C GLU A 15 -0.98 18.52 11.47
N ASN A 16 -0.68 19.28 12.53
CA ASN A 16 -1.21 19.08 13.88
C ASN A 16 -1.02 17.68 14.49
N GLN A 17 0.12 17.03 14.28
CA GLN A 17 0.38 15.65 14.75
C GLN A 17 -0.57 14.58 14.17
N ARG A 18 -1.31 14.92 13.14
CA ARG A 18 -2.08 13.95 12.36
C ARG A 18 -1.11 13.17 11.48
N PHE A 19 -1.25 11.86 11.43
CA PHE A 19 -0.52 11.01 10.49
C PHE A 19 -1.20 10.93 9.11
N ILE A 20 -2.03 11.93 8.80
CA ILE A 20 -2.83 12.03 7.57
C ILE A 20 -2.78 13.45 7.01
N MET A 21 -2.77 13.53 5.67
CA MET A 21 -2.89 14.76 4.91
C MET A 21 -3.91 14.55 3.78
N LEU A 22 -4.73 15.54 3.51
CA LEU A 22 -5.67 15.51 2.41
C LEU A 22 -5.62 16.82 1.65
N TYR A 23 -5.42 16.72 0.35
CA TYR A 23 -5.42 17.85 -0.58
C TYR A 23 -6.68 17.78 -1.46
N ASP A 24 -7.44 18.85 -1.50
CA ASP A 24 -8.42 19.13 -2.55
C ASP A 24 -7.68 19.90 -3.64
N ASN A 25 -7.09 19.16 -4.58
CA ASN A 25 -6.11 19.68 -5.52
C ASN A 25 -6.78 20.05 -6.85
N ILE A 26 -6.50 21.26 -7.32
CA ILE A 26 -6.91 21.83 -8.62
C ILE A 26 -5.72 22.30 -9.46
N GLU A 27 -4.48 22.06 -8.98
CA GLU A 27 -3.28 22.54 -9.65
C GLU A 27 -3.04 21.78 -10.95
N ASN A 28 -2.73 22.51 -12.02
CA ASN A 28 -2.39 21.95 -13.33
C ASN A 28 -0.86 21.96 -13.55
N GLU A 29 -0.11 21.65 -12.50
CA GLU A 29 1.34 21.53 -12.58
C GLU A 29 1.75 20.06 -12.37
N PRO A 30 2.80 19.58 -13.08
CA PRO A 30 3.28 18.23 -12.86
C PRO A 30 3.98 18.15 -11.49
N TYR A 31 3.87 17.03 -10.84
CA TYR A 31 4.69 16.71 -9.68
C TYR A 31 5.78 15.72 -10.13
N PRO A 32 7.07 16.05 -9.97
CA PRO A 32 8.16 15.26 -10.53
C PRO A 32 8.22 13.86 -9.93
N MET A 33 8.99 12.99 -10.56
CA MET A 33 9.24 11.63 -10.08
C MET A 33 9.74 11.67 -8.63
N HIS A 34 8.97 11.06 -7.72
CA HIS A 34 9.24 11.08 -6.29
C HIS A 34 8.70 9.82 -5.61
N TRP A 35 9.13 9.60 -4.37
CA TRP A 35 8.61 8.57 -3.48
C TRP A 35 8.57 9.07 -2.03
N HIS A 36 7.70 8.48 -1.24
CA HIS A 36 7.53 8.79 0.18
C HIS A 36 7.08 7.55 0.97
N ASN A 37 7.14 7.62 2.31
CA ASN A 37 6.68 6.54 3.20
C ASN A 37 5.19 6.56 3.51
N ALA A 38 4.40 7.37 2.81
CA ALA A 38 2.96 7.39 2.97
C ALA A 38 2.27 6.41 2.03
N ILE A 39 1.12 5.92 2.45
CA ILE A 39 0.09 5.38 1.58
C ILE A 39 -0.54 6.57 0.90
N GLU A 40 -0.56 6.60 -0.44
CA GLU A 40 -1.22 7.66 -1.18
C GLU A 40 -2.44 7.11 -1.92
N ILE A 41 -3.57 7.84 -1.83
CA ILE A 41 -4.80 7.47 -2.55
C ILE A 41 -5.28 8.69 -3.31
N ILE A 42 -5.42 8.56 -4.63
CA ILE A 42 -5.88 9.64 -5.50
C ILE A 42 -7.24 9.26 -6.11
N ILE A 43 -8.17 10.22 -6.11
CA ILE A 43 -9.46 10.12 -6.77
C ILE A 43 -9.72 11.40 -7.59
N PRO A 44 -9.68 11.35 -8.92
CA PRO A 44 -10.11 12.45 -9.77
C PRO A 44 -11.61 12.69 -9.61
N LEU A 45 -12.00 13.94 -9.37
CA LEU A 45 -13.40 14.35 -9.33
C LEU A 45 -13.88 14.93 -10.66
N GLU A 46 -12.93 15.47 -11.45
CA GLU A 46 -13.16 16.11 -12.74
C GLU A 46 -12.01 15.78 -13.71
N ASN A 47 -12.31 15.52 -14.98
CA ASN A 47 -11.38 15.37 -16.13
C ASN A 47 -10.39 14.17 -16.04
N GLY A 48 -10.54 13.27 -15.11
CA GLY A 48 -9.59 12.16 -14.94
C GLY A 48 -8.23 12.60 -14.41
N PHE A 49 -7.25 11.68 -14.41
CA PHE A 49 -5.87 11.97 -13.98
C PHE A 49 -4.89 10.90 -14.45
N THR A 50 -3.63 11.26 -14.66
CA THR A 50 -2.59 10.32 -15.09
C THR A 50 -1.48 10.25 -14.03
N VAL A 51 -1.18 9.03 -13.61
CA VAL A 51 -0.08 8.68 -12.70
C VAL A 51 0.86 7.73 -13.42
N GLU A 52 2.15 8.00 -13.37
CA GLU A 52 3.19 7.16 -13.95
C GLU A 52 4.09 6.59 -12.86
N THR A 53 4.44 5.31 -12.95
CA THR A 53 5.46 4.66 -12.14
C THR A 53 6.60 4.20 -13.05
N ARG A 54 7.66 3.60 -12.51
CA ARG A 54 8.74 3.04 -13.34
C ARG A 54 8.27 1.98 -14.32
N GLU A 55 7.22 1.25 -13.98
CA GLU A 55 6.78 0.06 -14.72
C GLU A 55 5.51 0.33 -15.53
N ASN A 56 4.65 1.22 -15.10
CA ASN A 56 3.32 1.39 -15.67
C ASN A 56 2.86 2.86 -15.68
N THR A 57 1.96 3.18 -16.64
CA THR A 57 1.20 4.42 -16.66
C THR A 57 -0.27 4.11 -16.40
N TYR A 58 -0.86 4.78 -15.42
CA TYR A 58 -2.25 4.62 -15.01
C TYR A 58 -3.07 5.81 -15.46
N HIS A 59 -4.07 5.56 -16.30
CA HIS A 59 -5.03 6.57 -16.74
C HIS A 59 -6.32 6.41 -15.94
N LEU A 60 -6.60 7.34 -15.06
CA LEU A 60 -7.77 7.35 -14.22
C LEU A 60 -8.89 8.16 -14.90
N ASN A 61 -10.07 7.58 -15.02
CA ASN A 61 -11.28 8.34 -15.31
C ASN A 61 -11.79 9.05 -14.06
N GLU A 62 -12.80 9.91 -14.23
CA GLU A 62 -13.47 10.50 -13.07
C GLU A 62 -13.95 9.43 -12.10
N LYS A 63 -13.62 9.62 -10.81
CA LYS A 63 -14.01 8.76 -9.70
C LYS A 63 -13.34 7.37 -9.69
N ASP A 64 -12.44 7.07 -10.62
CA ASP A 64 -11.52 5.95 -10.43
C ASP A 64 -10.62 6.24 -9.22
N ILE A 65 -10.14 5.20 -8.59
CA ILE A 65 -9.29 5.33 -7.40
C ILE A 65 -7.97 4.64 -7.68
N ILE A 66 -6.85 5.31 -7.39
CA ILE A 66 -5.54 4.66 -7.38
C ILE A 66 -4.98 4.67 -5.97
N ILE A 67 -4.39 3.55 -5.56
CA ILE A 67 -3.66 3.40 -4.31
C ILE A 67 -2.19 3.16 -4.66
N ILE A 68 -1.35 4.08 -4.21
CA ILE A 68 0.11 4.05 -4.39
C ILE A 68 0.72 3.63 -3.06
N PRO A 69 1.45 2.50 -3.02
CA PRO A 69 2.04 2.00 -1.79
C PRO A 69 3.24 2.86 -1.33
N PRO A 70 3.59 2.79 -0.03
CA PRO A 70 4.80 3.42 0.49
C PRO A 70 6.06 2.97 -0.26
N GLY A 71 6.91 3.92 -0.63
CA GLY A 71 8.16 3.67 -1.33
C GLY A 71 8.05 3.46 -2.84
N GLU A 72 6.85 3.51 -3.41
CA GLU A 72 6.66 3.45 -4.87
C GLU A 72 7.09 4.78 -5.51
N LEU A 73 7.99 4.68 -6.49
CA LEU A 73 8.44 5.84 -7.26
C LEU A 73 7.40 6.20 -8.31
N HIS A 74 6.86 7.41 -8.24
CA HIS A 74 5.77 7.84 -9.13
C HIS A 74 5.87 9.31 -9.53
N TYR A 75 5.23 9.63 -10.66
CA TYR A 75 5.12 10.95 -11.27
C TYR A 75 3.65 11.29 -11.46
N LEU A 76 3.26 12.49 -11.07
CA LEU A 76 1.91 12.99 -11.28
C LEU A 76 1.90 13.96 -12.46
N HIS A 77 1.18 13.60 -13.54
CA HIS A 77 1.14 14.41 -14.75
C HIS A 77 0.39 15.72 -14.55
N ALA A 78 0.85 16.78 -15.24
CA ALA A 78 0.07 18.01 -15.34
C ALA A 78 -1.26 17.72 -16.04
N GLN A 79 -2.36 17.99 -15.38
CA GLN A 79 -3.69 17.75 -15.93
C GLN A 79 -4.72 18.64 -15.25
N GLU A 80 -5.51 19.36 -16.06
CA GLU A 80 -6.62 20.16 -15.53
C GLU A 80 -7.67 19.26 -14.88
N GLY A 81 -8.29 19.76 -13.83
CA GLY A 81 -9.35 19.05 -13.11
C GLY A 81 -9.17 19.12 -11.61
N ARG A 82 -10.19 18.67 -10.91
CA ARG A 82 -10.20 18.58 -9.46
C ARG A 82 -9.98 17.15 -9.01
N ARG A 83 -9.12 16.94 -8.02
CA ARG A 83 -8.81 15.62 -7.47
C ARG A 83 -8.60 15.69 -5.96
N ILE A 84 -8.95 14.63 -5.29
CA ILE A 84 -8.58 14.40 -3.89
C ILE A 84 -7.28 13.61 -3.89
N ILE A 85 -6.27 14.08 -3.17
CA ILE A 85 -5.03 13.36 -2.87
C ILE A 85 -5.00 13.17 -1.36
N PHE A 86 -5.07 11.92 -0.92
CA PHE A 86 -5.02 11.53 0.49
C PHE A 86 -3.71 10.81 0.76
N GLN A 87 -2.97 11.26 1.77
CA GLN A 87 -1.72 10.65 2.21
C GLN A 87 -1.85 10.25 3.68
N CYS A 88 -1.45 9.03 4.00
CA CYS A 88 -1.46 8.51 5.35
C CYS A 88 -0.10 7.88 5.66
N ASN A 89 0.51 8.25 6.79
CA ASN A 89 1.74 7.64 7.24
C ASN A 89 1.56 6.11 7.38
N ASN A 90 2.46 5.36 6.78
CA ASN A 90 2.40 3.90 6.78
C ASN A 90 2.41 3.29 8.20
N SER A 91 3.02 3.98 9.18
CA SER A 91 3.08 3.52 10.57
C SER A 91 1.71 3.24 11.18
N VAL A 92 0.67 3.94 10.72
CA VAL A 92 -0.72 3.73 11.16
C VAL A 92 -1.18 2.28 10.95
N ILE A 93 -0.75 1.66 9.84
CA ILE A 93 -1.09 0.26 9.53
C ILE A 93 0.04 -0.67 9.99
N SER A 94 1.29 -0.30 9.67
CA SER A 94 2.45 -1.16 9.85
C SER A 94 2.80 -1.43 11.31
N ASP A 95 2.48 -0.51 12.23
CA ASP A 95 2.84 -0.62 13.65
C ASP A 95 1.77 -1.31 14.49
N SER A 96 0.63 -1.62 13.88
CA SER A 96 -0.44 -2.35 14.53
C SER A 96 -0.41 -3.85 14.16
N PRO A 97 -0.10 -4.76 15.11
CA PRO A 97 -0.18 -6.20 14.84
C PRO A 97 -1.56 -6.66 14.37
N ALA A 98 -2.63 -5.97 14.80
CA ALA A 98 -4.00 -6.28 14.37
C ALA A 98 -4.25 -5.99 12.89
N LEU A 99 -3.47 -5.08 12.28
CA LEU A 99 -3.59 -4.68 10.88
C LEU A 99 -2.53 -5.32 9.97
N GLU A 100 -1.67 -6.19 10.50
CA GLU A 100 -0.62 -6.86 9.72
C GLU A 100 -1.18 -7.63 8.51
N SER A 101 -2.39 -8.17 8.63
CA SER A 101 -3.08 -8.88 7.54
C SER A 101 -3.42 -7.98 6.32
N LEU A 102 -3.39 -6.65 6.49
CA LEU A 102 -3.61 -5.68 5.41
C LEU A 102 -2.32 -5.33 4.66
N MET A 103 -1.14 -5.62 5.21
CA MET A 103 0.14 -5.26 4.57
C MET A 103 0.29 -5.74 3.12
N PRO A 104 -0.20 -6.94 2.71
CA PRO A 104 -0.10 -7.37 1.32
C PRO A 104 -0.86 -6.49 0.30
N VAL A 105 -1.78 -5.63 0.75
CA VAL A 105 -2.46 -4.64 -0.10
C VAL A 105 -1.45 -3.68 -0.75
N PHE A 106 -0.33 -3.42 -0.07
CA PHE A 106 0.71 -2.50 -0.50
C PHE A 106 1.83 -3.18 -1.31
N SER A 107 1.59 -4.34 -1.87
CA SER A 107 2.57 -5.06 -2.71
C SER A 107 2.77 -4.43 -4.09
N SER A 108 1.81 -3.67 -4.57
CA SER A 108 1.84 -2.98 -5.87
C SER A 108 0.82 -1.85 -5.90
N VAL A 109 0.96 -0.96 -6.89
CA VAL A 109 -0.06 0.04 -7.21
C VAL A 109 -1.35 -0.66 -7.64
N VAL A 110 -2.48 -0.19 -7.13
CA VAL A 110 -3.81 -0.73 -7.47
C VAL A 110 -4.71 0.38 -7.99
N GLN A 111 -5.24 0.20 -9.20
CA GLN A 111 -6.31 1.04 -9.74
C GLN A 111 -7.65 0.34 -9.54
N ILE A 112 -8.57 0.98 -8.83
CA ILE A 112 -9.92 0.48 -8.54
C ILE A 112 -10.92 1.20 -9.43
N THR A 113 -11.57 0.46 -10.30
CA THR A 113 -12.59 0.95 -11.25
C THR A 113 -13.88 0.15 -11.12
N PRO A 114 -15.03 0.65 -11.62
CA PRO A 114 -16.26 -0.15 -11.66
C PRO A 114 -16.14 -1.45 -12.45
N GLN A 115 -15.19 -1.50 -13.41
CA GLN A 115 -14.95 -2.66 -14.27
C GLN A 115 -14.07 -3.72 -13.59
N LEU A 116 -13.22 -3.31 -12.65
CA LEU A 116 -12.40 -4.25 -11.87
C LEU A 116 -13.28 -5.11 -10.97
N ASP A 117 -14.04 -4.48 -10.12
CA ASP A 117 -15.04 -5.10 -9.24
C ASP A 117 -16.02 -4.03 -8.75
N LYS A 118 -17.31 -4.29 -8.90
CA LYS A 118 -18.35 -3.29 -8.60
C LYS A 118 -18.49 -3.02 -7.09
N ASP A 119 -18.41 -4.06 -6.28
CA ASP A 119 -18.62 -3.94 -4.83
C ASP A 119 -17.42 -3.29 -4.17
N LEU A 120 -16.20 -3.71 -4.53
CA LEU A 120 -14.95 -3.06 -4.12
C LEU A 120 -14.97 -1.57 -4.49
N TYR A 121 -15.35 -1.23 -5.73
CA TYR A 121 -15.41 0.16 -6.18
C TYR A 121 -16.40 0.98 -5.35
N VAL A 122 -17.61 0.47 -5.09
CA VAL A 122 -18.64 1.17 -4.29
C VAL A 122 -18.14 1.44 -2.88
N ILE A 123 -17.55 0.42 -2.22
CA ILE A 123 -17.00 0.54 -0.87
C ILE A 123 -15.85 1.56 -0.85
N SER A 124 -14.90 1.43 -1.77
CA SER A 124 -13.72 2.29 -1.84
C SER A 124 -14.08 3.75 -2.09
N LYS A 125 -14.95 4.00 -3.05
CA LYS A 125 -15.45 5.35 -3.36
C LYS A 125 -16.18 5.97 -2.17
N LYS A 126 -17.07 5.20 -1.51
CA LYS A 126 -17.78 5.67 -0.33
C LYS A 126 -16.79 6.00 0.78
N SER A 127 -15.82 5.13 1.07
CA SER A 127 -14.81 5.36 2.09
C SER A 127 -14.01 6.64 1.83
N MET A 128 -13.60 6.89 0.58
CA MET A 128 -12.87 8.12 0.22
C MET A 128 -13.71 9.39 0.41
N LEU A 129 -15.00 9.36 0.04
CA LEU A 129 -15.89 10.51 0.26
C LEU A 129 -16.18 10.75 1.75
N ASP A 130 -16.30 9.68 2.53
CA ASP A 130 -16.48 9.75 3.98
C ASP A 130 -15.19 10.27 4.67
N ILE A 131 -14.00 9.86 4.20
CA ILE A 131 -12.69 10.42 4.63
C ILE A 131 -12.65 11.92 4.35
N TYR A 132 -12.97 12.34 3.12
CA TYR A 132 -13.01 13.76 2.74
C TYR A 132 -13.93 14.55 3.67
N SER A 133 -15.15 14.08 3.87
CA SER A 133 -16.13 14.73 4.75
C SER A 133 -15.67 14.80 6.20
N ALA A 134 -15.06 13.73 6.71
CA ALA A 134 -14.54 13.70 8.08
C ALA A 134 -13.36 14.64 8.25
N TYR A 135 -12.45 14.71 7.28
CA TYR A 135 -11.23 15.54 7.33
C TYR A 135 -11.55 17.03 7.52
N TYR A 136 -12.56 17.54 6.78
CA TYR A 136 -12.99 18.91 6.88
C TYR A 136 -14.04 19.16 7.98
N SER A 137 -14.45 18.11 8.69
CA SER A 137 -15.41 18.28 9.80
C SER A 137 -14.69 18.86 11.04
N LYS A 138 -15.46 19.59 11.86
CA LYS A 138 -15.00 20.06 13.17
C LYS A 138 -15.25 19.05 14.30
N SER A 139 -15.54 17.79 13.95
CA SER A 139 -15.84 16.76 14.94
C SER A 139 -14.58 16.38 15.73
N PRO A 140 -14.63 16.27 17.05
CA PRO A 140 -13.49 15.80 17.85
C PRO A 140 -13.13 14.33 17.56
N THR A 141 -14.01 13.59 16.87
CA THR A 141 -13.78 12.19 16.46
C THR A 141 -13.42 12.06 14.97
N ALA A 142 -13.10 13.16 14.28
CA ALA A 142 -12.84 13.18 12.86
C ALA A 142 -11.70 12.19 12.48
N ASP A 143 -10.57 12.26 13.19
CA ASP A 143 -9.41 11.43 12.91
C ASP A 143 -9.71 9.93 13.09
N VAL A 144 -10.42 9.58 14.16
CA VAL A 144 -10.86 8.19 14.38
C VAL A 144 -11.74 7.69 13.22
N LYS A 145 -12.66 8.52 12.74
CA LYS A 145 -13.52 8.18 11.60
C LYS A 145 -12.71 7.96 10.33
N ILE A 146 -11.72 8.83 10.07
CA ILE A 146 -10.83 8.69 8.91
C ILE A 146 -10.13 7.33 8.93
N TYR A 147 -9.56 6.93 10.06
CA TYR A 147 -8.92 5.63 10.18
C TYR A 147 -9.90 4.46 10.00
N VAL A 148 -11.12 4.56 10.54
CA VAL A 148 -12.17 3.54 10.32
C VAL A 148 -12.49 3.39 8.84
N TYR A 149 -12.65 4.50 8.11
CA TYR A 149 -12.95 4.47 6.67
C TYR A 149 -11.77 3.97 5.85
N LEU A 150 -10.54 4.35 6.21
CA LEU A 150 -9.32 3.84 5.57
C LEU A 150 -9.19 2.33 5.76
N ILE A 151 -9.34 1.83 6.99
CA ILE A 151 -9.28 0.40 7.31
C ILE A 151 -10.38 -0.36 6.56
N ASN A 152 -11.59 0.19 6.46
CA ASN A 152 -12.69 -0.42 5.70
C ASN A 152 -12.34 -0.57 4.20
N LEU A 153 -11.76 0.47 3.59
CA LEU A 153 -11.31 0.42 2.20
C LEU A 153 -10.21 -0.65 2.02
N LEU A 154 -9.20 -0.64 2.87
CA LEU A 154 -8.08 -1.58 2.78
C LEU A 154 -8.52 -3.03 3.04
N THR A 155 -9.48 -3.24 3.94
CA THR A 155 -10.06 -4.56 4.19
C THR A 155 -10.83 -5.06 2.98
N ALA A 156 -11.68 -4.22 2.37
CA ALA A 156 -12.39 -4.59 1.16
C ALA A 156 -11.45 -4.95 0.00
N LEU A 157 -10.37 -4.17 -0.18
CA LEU A 157 -9.36 -4.48 -1.19
C LEU A 157 -8.63 -5.80 -0.87
N ARG A 158 -8.32 -6.06 0.40
CA ARG A 158 -7.69 -7.31 0.82
C ARG A 158 -8.59 -8.51 0.58
N ASP A 159 -9.87 -8.41 0.91
CA ASP A 159 -10.84 -9.47 0.69
C ASP A 159 -11.01 -9.76 -0.81
N PHE A 160 -11.06 -8.73 -1.65
CA PHE A 160 -11.05 -8.88 -3.10
C PHE A 160 -9.79 -9.62 -3.60
N GLN A 161 -8.59 -9.22 -3.15
CA GLN A 161 -7.35 -9.88 -3.51
C GLN A 161 -7.35 -11.37 -3.10
N LEU A 162 -7.86 -11.67 -1.90
CA LEU A 162 -7.97 -13.04 -1.41
C LEU A 162 -8.98 -13.87 -2.21
N GLN A 163 -10.06 -13.26 -2.67
CA GLN A 163 -11.05 -13.93 -3.53
C GLN A 163 -10.47 -14.22 -4.91
N GLN A 164 -9.85 -13.24 -5.57
CA GLN A 164 -9.17 -13.43 -6.86
C GLN A 164 -8.13 -14.54 -6.78
N TYR A 165 -7.42 -14.56 -5.68
CA TYR A 165 -6.43 -15.56 -5.40
C TYR A 165 -7.06 -16.96 -5.25
N LYS A 166 -8.17 -17.12 -4.51
CA LYS A 166 -8.91 -18.40 -4.40
C LYS A 166 -9.46 -18.87 -5.75
N GLU A 167 -9.95 -17.96 -6.58
CA GLU A 167 -10.45 -18.28 -7.92
C GLU A 167 -9.33 -18.80 -8.84
N GLN A 168 -8.16 -18.16 -8.82
CA GLN A 168 -6.97 -18.63 -9.52
C GLN A 168 -6.50 -19.99 -9.01
N LEU A 169 -6.67 -20.28 -7.71
CA LEU A 169 -6.34 -21.57 -7.10
C LEU A 169 -7.31 -22.68 -7.51
N SER A 170 -8.60 -22.40 -7.61
CA SER A 170 -9.61 -23.38 -8.01
C SER A 170 -9.39 -23.91 -9.42
N VAL A 171 -8.68 -23.15 -10.26
CA VAL A 171 -8.29 -23.53 -11.63
C VAL A 171 -6.97 -24.32 -11.65
N ASN A 172 -6.14 -24.25 -10.58
CA ASN A 172 -4.81 -24.88 -10.54
C ASN A 172 -4.51 -25.51 -9.17
N SER A 173 -4.65 -26.83 -9.03
CA SER A 173 -4.31 -27.56 -7.79
C SER A 173 -2.86 -27.35 -7.31
N LYS A 174 -1.94 -26.99 -8.20
CA LYS A 174 -0.56 -26.61 -7.84
C LYS A 174 -0.45 -25.29 -7.04
N SER A 175 -1.37 -24.39 -7.23
CA SER A 175 -1.32 -23.06 -6.54
C SER A 175 -1.68 -23.17 -5.06
N GLN A 176 -2.49 -24.13 -4.64
CA GLN A 176 -2.85 -24.33 -3.23
C GLN A 176 -1.65 -24.80 -2.40
N GLU A 177 -0.87 -25.72 -2.95
CA GLU A 177 0.38 -26.18 -2.36
C GLU A 177 1.43 -25.05 -2.22
N TYR A 178 1.48 -24.13 -3.21
CA TYR A 178 2.36 -22.97 -3.17
C TYR A 178 2.06 -22.05 -1.98
N ASN A 179 0.78 -21.84 -1.66
CA ASN A 179 0.37 -20.91 -0.60
C ASN A 179 0.63 -21.42 0.78
N GLU A 180 0.31 -22.67 1.04
CA GLU A 180 0.58 -23.29 2.32
C GLU A 180 2.09 -23.21 2.63
N LYS A 181 2.92 -23.51 1.63
CA LYS A 181 4.38 -23.41 1.73
C LYS A 181 4.87 -21.97 1.95
N PHE A 182 4.25 -21.01 1.26
CA PHE A 182 4.59 -19.58 1.43
C PHE A 182 4.19 -19.02 2.79
N ASN A 183 3.01 -19.38 3.27
CA ASN A 183 2.57 -19.01 4.62
C ASN A 183 3.49 -19.58 5.70
N LEU A 184 3.97 -20.82 5.52
CA LEU A 184 4.98 -21.41 6.40
C LEU A 184 6.27 -20.59 6.40
N VAL A 185 6.74 -20.17 5.24
CA VAL A 185 7.96 -19.34 5.10
C VAL A 185 7.79 -17.97 5.74
N LEU A 186 6.68 -17.28 5.47
CA LEU A 186 6.41 -15.97 6.05
C LEU A 186 6.31 -16.05 7.58
N ASN A 187 5.61 -17.06 8.10
CA ASN A 187 5.53 -17.31 9.54
C ASN A 187 6.90 -17.61 10.16
N TYR A 188 7.75 -18.37 9.45
CA TYR A 188 9.12 -18.63 9.89
C TYR A 188 9.95 -17.34 9.96
N ILE A 189 9.92 -16.52 8.90
CA ILE A 189 10.59 -15.22 8.87
C ILE A 189 10.06 -14.33 10.00
N ASN A 190 8.76 -14.25 10.20
CA ASN A 190 8.14 -13.42 11.22
C ASN A 190 8.58 -13.78 12.65
N LYS A 191 8.86 -15.05 12.90
CA LYS A 191 9.34 -15.51 14.21
C LYS A 191 10.85 -15.38 14.40
N ASN A 192 11.62 -15.42 13.31
CA ASN A 192 13.07 -15.57 13.37
C ASN A 192 13.85 -14.43 12.68
N TYR A 193 13.19 -13.32 12.26
CA TYR A 193 13.83 -12.27 11.47
C TYR A 193 15.03 -11.60 12.13
N MET A 194 15.19 -11.74 13.46
CA MET A 194 16.35 -11.23 14.20
C MET A 194 17.58 -12.14 14.05
N GLU A 195 17.39 -13.39 13.62
CA GLU A 195 18.46 -14.37 13.41
C GLU A 195 18.94 -14.37 11.96
N ASP A 196 20.08 -15.03 11.70
CA ASP A 196 20.57 -15.23 10.34
C ASP A 196 19.71 -16.24 9.59
N ILE A 197 18.90 -15.73 8.66
CA ILE A 197 18.03 -16.54 7.81
C ILE A 197 18.66 -16.65 6.41
N SER A 198 19.03 -17.86 6.03
CA SER A 198 19.61 -18.14 4.72
C SER A 198 18.54 -18.46 3.66
N LEU A 199 18.89 -18.22 2.39
CA LEU A 199 18.08 -18.63 1.26
C LEU A 199 17.83 -20.16 1.25
N ASP A 200 18.84 -20.94 1.67
CA ASP A 200 18.75 -22.40 1.74
C ASP A 200 17.67 -22.85 2.71
N GLN A 201 17.65 -22.26 3.90
CA GLN A 201 16.64 -22.59 4.91
C GLN A 201 15.22 -22.31 4.41
N LEU A 202 14.98 -21.12 3.80
CA LEU A 202 13.67 -20.74 3.31
C LEU A 202 13.24 -21.59 2.10
N ALA A 203 14.17 -21.86 1.18
CA ALA A 203 13.90 -22.70 0.02
C ALA A 203 13.60 -24.15 0.45
N SER A 204 14.34 -24.69 1.40
CA SER A 204 14.10 -26.02 1.98
C SER A 204 12.77 -26.10 2.70
N LEU A 205 12.41 -25.08 3.48
CA LEU A 205 11.14 -24.98 4.20
C LEU A 205 9.94 -24.98 3.22
N ALA A 206 10.09 -24.31 2.08
CA ALA A 206 9.10 -24.29 0.99
C ALA A 206 9.14 -25.55 0.11
N GLY A 207 10.16 -26.40 0.21
CA GLY A 207 10.36 -27.54 -0.67
C GLY A 207 10.72 -27.15 -2.11
N TYR A 208 11.48 -26.05 -2.29
CA TYR A 208 11.89 -25.53 -3.59
C TYR A 208 13.41 -25.46 -3.74
N SER A 209 13.88 -25.40 -5.01
CA SER A 209 15.25 -24.98 -5.27
C SER A 209 15.42 -23.48 -4.93
N LYS A 210 16.61 -23.05 -4.54
CA LYS A 210 16.95 -21.65 -4.25
C LYS A 210 16.48 -20.68 -5.34
N TYR A 211 16.75 -21.03 -6.60
CA TYR A 211 16.38 -20.20 -7.75
C TYR A 211 14.86 -20.06 -7.88
N HIS A 212 14.13 -21.17 -7.77
CA HIS A 212 12.68 -21.19 -7.86
C HIS A 212 12.04 -20.43 -6.70
N PHE A 213 12.51 -20.66 -5.48
CA PHE A 213 12.06 -19.94 -4.29
C PHE A 213 12.27 -18.43 -4.41
N SER A 214 13.49 -17.99 -4.76
CA SER A 214 13.81 -16.57 -4.87
C SER A 214 12.91 -15.84 -5.87
N ARG A 215 12.66 -16.47 -7.04
CA ARG A 215 11.77 -15.93 -8.07
C ARG A 215 10.33 -15.82 -7.58
N ILE A 216 9.80 -16.89 -6.97
CA ILE A 216 8.42 -16.93 -6.50
C ILE A 216 8.24 -15.97 -5.30
N PHE A 217 9.19 -15.93 -4.38
CA PHE A 217 9.14 -15.03 -3.24
C PHE A 217 9.01 -13.57 -3.70
N LYS A 218 9.83 -13.16 -4.69
CA LYS A 218 9.77 -11.82 -5.27
C LYS A 218 8.43 -11.58 -5.99
N GLN A 219 7.91 -12.56 -6.70
CA GLN A 219 6.61 -12.46 -7.36
C GLN A 219 5.45 -12.32 -6.37
N TYR A 220 5.54 -12.98 -5.21
CA TYR A 220 4.50 -13.01 -4.17
C TYR A 220 4.49 -11.79 -3.26
N ASN A 221 5.68 -11.26 -2.93
CA ASN A 221 5.85 -10.17 -1.99
C ASN A 221 6.33 -8.87 -2.65
N SER A 222 6.45 -8.85 -3.99
CA SER A 222 6.99 -7.73 -4.79
C SER A 222 8.39 -7.27 -4.37
N MET A 223 9.04 -8.00 -3.47
CA MET A 223 10.38 -7.73 -2.97
C MET A 223 11.13 -9.04 -2.70
N SER A 224 12.47 -8.99 -2.68
CA SER A 224 13.26 -10.16 -2.33
C SER A 224 13.10 -10.53 -0.85
N TYR A 225 13.38 -11.79 -0.49
CA TYR A 225 13.35 -12.24 0.92
C TYR A 225 14.28 -11.43 1.82
N ILE A 226 15.44 -11.01 1.30
CA ILE A 226 16.39 -10.14 2.04
C ILE A 226 15.78 -8.77 2.30
N GLN A 227 15.16 -8.17 1.30
CA GLN A 227 14.47 -6.89 1.46
C GLN A 227 13.33 -6.99 2.47
N TYR A 228 12.56 -8.07 2.43
CA TYR A 228 11.48 -8.34 3.37
C TYR A 228 12.00 -8.47 4.83
N ILE A 229 13.07 -9.26 5.04
CA ILE A 229 13.70 -9.42 6.37
C ILE A 229 14.26 -8.08 6.85
N ASN A 230 14.98 -7.35 5.98
CA ASN A 230 15.58 -6.07 6.36
C ASN A 230 14.50 -5.01 6.69
N ALA A 231 13.42 -4.95 5.95
CA ALA A 231 12.30 -4.06 6.27
C ALA A 231 11.74 -4.34 7.68
N LYS A 232 11.58 -5.63 8.05
CA LYS A 232 11.15 -6.00 9.41
C LYS A 232 12.18 -5.63 10.49
N ARG A 233 13.47 -5.84 10.22
CA ARG A 233 14.57 -5.48 11.15
C ARG A 233 14.62 -3.98 11.39
N ILE A 234 14.57 -3.19 10.31
CA ILE A 234 14.56 -1.72 10.38
C ILE A 234 13.36 -1.23 11.20
N LYS A 235 12.17 -1.73 10.88
CA LYS A 235 10.95 -1.38 11.61
C LYS A 235 11.04 -1.70 13.10
N THR A 236 11.60 -2.84 13.45
CA THR A 236 11.80 -3.21 14.86
C THR A 236 12.82 -2.29 15.54
N ALA A 237 13.92 -1.96 14.85
CA ALA A 237 14.91 -1.03 15.37
C ALA A 237 14.33 0.37 15.61
N GLU A 238 13.53 0.89 14.67
CA GLU A 238 12.82 2.17 14.83
C GLU A 238 11.94 2.17 16.07
N ARG A 239 11.13 1.11 16.26
CA ARG A 239 10.28 0.98 17.46
C ARG A 239 11.09 0.96 18.75
N LEU A 240 12.16 0.15 18.80
CA LEU A 240 13.00 0.07 20.00
C LEU A 240 13.66 1.39 20.35
N LEU A 241 14.05 2.19 19.33
CA LEU A 241 14.62 3.52 19.54
C LEU A 241 13.55 4.50 20.07
N MET A 242 12.31 4.39 19.62
CA MET A 242 11.20 5.23 20.12
C MET A 242 10.79 4.87 21.54
N ASP A 243 10.80 3.58 21.88
CA ASP A 243 10.43 3.08 23.24
C ASP A 243 11.56 3.31 24.27
N SER A 244 12.76 3.70 23.82
CA SER A 244 13.95 3.90 24.68
C SER A 244 14.14 5.36 25.14
N ASN A 245 13.27 6.30 24.70
CA ASN A 245 13.23 7.69 25.12
C ASN A 245 12.00 7.96 26.00
#